data_d7ce36a0e7d142b164a1f68360b7d566
#
_entry.id   d7ce36a0e7d142b164a1f68360b7d566
#
_cell.length_a   1.000
_cell.length_b   1.000
_cell.length_c   1.000
_cell.angle_alpha   90.00
_cell.angle_beta   90.00
_cell.angle_gamma   90.00
#
_symmetry.space_group_name_H-M   'P 1'
#
loop_
_entity.id
_entity.type
_entity.pdbx_description
1 polymer ?
#
loop_
_entity_poly.entity_id
_entity_poly.type
_entity_poly.pdbx_seq_one_letter_code
_entity_poly.pdbx_strand_id
1 'polypeptide(L)'
;MRSTFSLLPYINRSKVKADGTTAVLCRITIDGKQTVISPGIYCRPEDWNGRKNEIKSARENNRLREYLRLMEEAYLEILKSQGVVSAEMLKNHITLNNIHPTTLLQMGEWERERLKKHSEEIDSTSSYRSSMYYQKYLTNYLMSLGKKDIGLEEVTEDFGKAYKAFLKRCKNFGASQTNHCLRWLNRLLYLAVDKEIIRVNPCEEMEYETKPEARHRYISREEFKKILSTPMYDKRMELARRAFIFSTLTGLAYVDIMLLHPHHIGTNADGRRYIRINRKKTKIEAFIPLHPIAERILSLYNTTDDEHPVFPLPNRDALWFEIHELGVIIGKEDNLSYHQSRHSFGTFLISSDIPIESIAKMMGHSNIRTTQGYARITDDKISRDMDKLMERRKIQSIGEKTDNNK
;
A
#
# COMPACT_ATOMS: atom_id res chain seq x y z
N MET A 1 30.73 29.00 -21.48
CA MET A 1 31.56 28.88 -20.24
C MET A 1 30.89 27.86 -19.33
N ARG A 2 31.65 26.95 -18.72
CA ARG A 2 31.06 26.05 -17.69
C ARG A 2 30.82 26.90 -16.44
N SER A 3 29.57 26.97 -15.96
CA SER A 3 29.21 27.61 -14.69
C SER A 3 29.94 26.91 -13.54
N THR A 4 30.54 27.68 -12.64
CA THR A 4 31.21 27.14 -11.46
C THR A 4 30.21 27.09 -10.31
N PHE A 5 29.95 25.91 -9.77
CA PHE A 5 29.04 25.70 -8.63
C PHE A 5 29.76 25.01 -7.49
N SER A 6 29.67 25.57 -6.28
CA SER A 6 30.19 24.95 -5.07
C SER A 6 29.34 25.24 -3.83
N LEU A 7 29.26 24.27 -2.95
CA LEU A 7 28.62 24.34 -1.63
C LEU A 7 29.67 24.16 -0.56
N LEU A 8 29.72 25.07 0.40
CA LEU A 8 30.65 24.99 1.55
C LEU A 8 29.90 25.13 2.85
N PRO A 9 29.62 24.03 3.55
CA PRO A 9 29.08 24.07 4.91
C PRO A 9 30.18 24.50 5.90
N TYR A 10 29.81 25.33 6.87
CA TYR A 10 30.69 25.84 7.91
C TYR A 10 29.89 26.26 9.16
N ILE A 11 30.57 26.47 10.27
CA ILE A 11 29.98 27.03 11.49
C ILE A 11 30.63 28.38 11.83
N ASN A 12 29.86 29.25 12.51
CA ASN A 12 30.42 30.46 13.09
C ASN A 12 30.67 30.26 14.59
N ARG A 13 31.94 30.04 14.96
CA ARG A 13 32.35 29.76 16.35
C ARG A 13 32.15 30.93 17.31
N SER A 14 31.96 32.18 16.79
CA SER A 14 31.72 33.35 17.62
C SER A 14 30.20 33.53 17.94
N LYS A 15 29.32 32.79 17.28
CA LYS A 15 27.86 32.86 17.47
C LYS A 15 27.35 31.56 18.11
N VAL A 16 27.67 31.36 19.38
CA VAL A 16 27.19 30.22 20.16
C VAL A 16 25.97 30.65 20.98
N LYS A 17 24.91 29.85 20.95
CA LYS A 17 23.69 30.07 21.72
C LYS A 17 23.93 29.75 23.22
N ALA A 18 22.96 30.13 24.06
CA ALA A 18 23.01 29.85 25.50
C ALA A 18 23.06 28.34 25.84
N ASP A 19 22.55 27.48 24.92
CA ASP A 19 22.58 26.01 25.04
C ASP A 19 23.93 25.38 24.59
N GLY A 20 24.92 26.21 24.22
CA GLY A 20 26.23 25.76 23.76
C GLY A 20 26.30 25.31 22.32
N THR A 21 25.22 25.50 21.53
CA THR A 21 25.19 25.12 20.11
C THR A 21 25.39 26.33 19.19
N THR A 22 25.87 26.08 17.97
CA THR A 22 25.96 27.05 16.89
C THR A 22 25.27 26.53 15.63
N ALA A 23 24.73 27.45 14.82
CA ALA A 23 24.11 27.09 13.56
C ALA A 23 25.14 26.66 12.53
N VAL A 24 24.87 25.58 11.81
CA VAL A 24 25.56 25.24 10.58
C VAL A 24 25.03 26.18 9.49
N LEU A 25 25.93 26.74 8.73
CA LEU A 25 25.65 27.62 7.59
C LEU A 25 26.20 26.95 6.33
N CYS A 26 25.57 27.17 5.19
CA CYS A 26 26.08 26.72 3.92
C CYS A 26 26.29 27.93 2.99
N ARG A 27 27.51 28.10 2.51
CA ARG A 27 27.85 29.10 1.49
C ARG A 27 27.65 28.51 0.11
N ILE A 28 26.82 29.18 -0.69
CA ILE A 28 26.55 28.84 -2.08
C ILE A 28 27.43 29.79 -2.92
N THR A 29 28.25 29.27 -3.79
CA THR A 29 29.04 30.06 -4.75
C THR A 29 28.70 29.60 -6.16
N ILE A 30 28.23 30.55 -6.99
CA ILE A 30 27.93 30.31 -8.40
C ILE A 30 28.53 31.45 -9.20
N ASP A 31 29.43 31.14 -10.14
CA ASP A 31 30.13 32.11 -11.01
C ASP A 31 30.75 33.27 -10.23
N GLY A 32 31.40 32.94 -9.10
CA GLY A 32 32.08 33.90 -8.22
C GLY A 32 31.18 34.70 -7.29
N LYS A 33 29.85 34.69 -7.48
CA LYS A 33 28.89 35.33 -6.58
C LYS A 33 28.52 34.39 -5.44
N GLN A 34 28.41 34.92 -4.23
CA GLN A 34 28.20 34.14 -3.01
C GLN A 34 26.93 34.57 -2.30
N THR A 35 26.20 33.59 -1.73
CA THR A 35 25.15 33.82 -0.75
C THR A 35 25.24 32.77 0.35
N VAL A 36 24.54 32.97 1.47
CA VAL A 36 24.56 32.06 2.61
C VAL A 36 23.15 31.66 2.95
N ILE A 37 22.97 30.37 3.24
CA ILE A 37 21.72 29.79 3.69
C ILE A 37 21.97 28.98 4.96
N SER A 38 20.98 28.90 5.87
CA SER A 38 21.02 28.04 7.04
C SER A 38 20.13 26.81 6.82
N PRO A 39 20.66 25.59 6.92
CA PRO A 39 19.88 24.36 6.83
C PRO A 39 19.03 24.05 8.08
N GLY A 40 19.04 24.91 9.11
CA GLY A 40 18.34 24.66 10.36
C GLY A 40 19.01 23.62 11.25
N ILE A 41 20.27 23.25 10.97
CA ILE A 41 21.03 22.26 11.74
C ILE A 41 21.92 23.00 12.73
N TYR A 42 22.00 22.48 13.97
CA TYR A 42 22.83 23.03 15.04
C TYR A 42 23.77 21.95 15.55
N CYS A 43 24.99 22.34 15.92
CA CYS A 43 25.96 21.45 16.56
C CYS A 43 26.78 22.22 17.59
N ARG A 44 27.46 21.53 18.50
CA ARG A 44 28.47 22.15 19.36
C ARG A 44 29.72 22.43 18.54
N PRO A 45 30.47 23.54 18.84
CA PRO A 45 31.70 23.88 18.09
C PRO A 45 32.77 22.77 18.11
N GLU A 46 32.84 21.96 19.17
CA GLU A 46 33.75 20.82 19.30
C GLU A 46 33.35 19.61 18.46
N ASP A 47 32.08 19.53 18.04
CA ASP A 47 31.58 18.46 17.20
C ASP A 47 31.72 18.76 15.69
N TRP A 48 32.17 19.95 15.34
CA TRP A 48 32.42 20.34 13.96
C TRP A 48 33.83 19.98 13.51
N ASN A 49 33.94 19.17 12.45
CA ASN A 49 35.20 18.88 11.79
C ASN A 49 35.43 19.83 10.63
N GLY A 50 36.22 20.90 10.85
CA GLY A 50 36.46 21.93 9.83
C GLY A 50 37.31 21.47 8.63
N ARG A 51 38.05 20.33 8.74
CA ARG A 51 38.80 19.79 7.59
C ARG A 51 37.91 19.02 6.61
N LYS A 52 36.90 18.35 7.13
CA LYS A 52 35.95 17.56 6.33
C LYS A 52 34.62 18.29 6.10
N ASN A 53 34.39 19.40 6.80
CA ASN A 53 33.12 20.13 6.82
C ASN A 53 31.94 19.25 7.23
N GLU A 54 32.14 18.47 8.29
CA GLU A 54 31.19 17.45 8.77
C GLU A 54 30.94 17.60 10.27
N ILE A 55 29.78 17.11 10.71
CA ILE A 55 29.40 17.02 12.13
C ILE A 55 29.78 15.62 12.63
N LYS A 56 30.32 15.49 13.84
CA LYS A 56 30.68 14.19 14.44
C LYS A 56 29.45 13.29 14.66
N SER A 57 28.32 13.88 15.02
CA SER A 57 27.06 13.14 15.14
C SER A 57 26.64 12.60 13.77
N ALA A 58 26.54 11.27 13.64
CA ALA A 58 26.16 10.61 12.38
C ALA A 58 24.76 11.04 11.92
N ARG A 59 23.81 11.24 12.84
CA ARG A 59 22.44 11.68 12.54
C ARG A 59 22.45 13.09 11.92
N GLU A 60 23.08 14.04 12.58
CA GLU A 60 23.14 15.43 12.11
C GLU A 60 23.96 15.57 10.82
N ASN A 61 25.01 14.77 10.70
CA ASN A 61 25.82 14.76 9.49
C ASN A 61 25.06 14.19 8.28
N ASN A 62 24.23 13.16 8.48
CA ASN A 62 23.36 12.63 7.43
C ASN A 62 22.32 13.68 6.98
N ARG A 63 21.73 14.41 7.92
CA ARG A 63 20.82 15.54 7.61
C ARG A 63 21.51 16.62 6.79
N LEU A 64 22.76 16.96 7.16
CA LEU A 64 23.56 17.93 6.41
C LEU A 64 23.84 17.44 4.99
N ARG A 65 24.24 16.18 4.83
CA ARG A 65 24.51 15.59 3.50
C ARG A 65 23.25 15.55 2.63
N GLU A 66 22.12 15.18 3.21
CA GLU A 66 20.84 15.19 2.50
C GLU A 66 20.45 16.60 2.03
N TYR A 67 20.64 17.60 2.90
CA TYR A 67 20.39 18.98 2.55
C TYR A 67 21.29 19.47 1.40
N LEU A 68 22.59 19.13 1.43
CA LEU A 68 23.51 19.47 0.36
C LEU A 68 23.11 18.82 -0.98
N ARG A 69 22.69 17.55 -0.93
CA ARG A 69 22.19 16.83 -2.11
C ARG A 69 20.94 17.51 -2.71
N LEU A 70 19.99 17.93 -1.87
CA LEU A 70 18.81 18.67 -2.31
C LEU A 70 19.18 20.00 -3.00
N MET A 71 20.23 20.67 -2.51
CA MET A 71 20.74 21.91 -3.15
C MET A 71 21.37 21.62 -4.52
N GLU A 72 22.08 20.50 -4.67
CA GLU A 72 22.64 20.07 -5.96
C GLU A 72 21.55 19.73 -6.95
N GLU A 73 20.52 18.99 -6.53
CA GLU A 73 19.36 18.66 -7.36
C GLU A 73 18.60 19.90 -7.79
N ALA A 74 18.34 20.84 -6.87
CA ALA A 74 17.70 22.11 -7.17
C ALA A 74 18.50 22.96 -8.16
N TYR A 75 19.84 23.00 -8.03
CA TYR A 75 20.70 23.66 -8.98
C TYR A 75 20.54 23.09 -10.40
N LEU A 76 20.53 21.75 -10.54
CA LEU A 76 20.36 21.08 -11.83
C LEU A 76 18.96 21.30 -12.41
N GLU A 77 17.94 21.32 -11.58
CA GLU A 77 16.55 21.58 -11.98
C GLU A 77 16.38 23.00 -12.54
N ILE A 78 16.89 24.01 -11.82
CA ILE A 78 16.85 25.41 -12.27
C ILE A 78 17.66 25.58 -13.57
N LEU A 79 18.86 24.99 -13.63
CA LEU A 79 19.72 25.07 -14.82
C LEU A 79 19.01 24.43 -16.04
N LYS A 80 18.34 23.31 -15.86
CA LYS A 80 17.59 22.63 -16.93
C LYS A 80 16.36 23.43 -17.38
N SER A 81 15.66 24.07 -16.46
CA SER A 81 14.40 24.78 -16.76
C SER A 81 14.62 26.19 -17.26
N GLN A 82 15.64 26.91 -16.74
CA GLN A 82 15.86 28.34 -17.02
C GLN A 82 17.16 28.62 -17.77
N GLY A 83 18.05 27.63 -17.91
CA GLY A 83 19.32 27.77 -18.62
C GLY A 83 20.40 28.57 -17.87
N VAL A 84 20.04 29.31 -16.81
CA VAL A 84 20.93 30.13 -15.98
C VAL A 84 20.56 29.97 -14.51
N VAL A 85 21.57 29.87 -13.62
CA VAL A 85 21.38 29.82 -12.18
C VAL A 85 22.27 30.83 -11.49
N SER A 86 21.72 31.62 -10.57
CA SER A 86 22.52 32.46 -9.66
C SER A 86 22.45 31.92 -8.23
N ALA A 87 23.43 32.30 -7.39
CA ALA A 87 23.45 31.89 -5.98
C ALA A 87 22.18 32.34 -5.24
N GLU A 88 21.64 33.50 -5.57
CA GLU A 88 20.41 34.04 -4.99
C GLU A 88 19.14 33.29 -5.50
N MET A 89 19.11 32.95 -6.80
CA MET A 89 18.02 32.12 -7.35
C MET A 89 17.96 30.76 -6.68
N LEU A 90 19.11 30.09 -6.50
CA LEU A 90 19.18 28.82 -5.81
C LEU A 90 18.73 28.93 -4.34
N LYS A 91 19.21 29.97 -3.63
CA LYS A 91 18.81 30.26 -2.25
C LYS A 91 17.29 30.48 -2.17
N ASN A 92 16.73 31.33 -3.04
CA ASN A 92 15.29 31.62 -3.04
C ASN A 92 14.48 30.37 -3.38
N HIS A 93 14.90 29.58 -4.37
CA HIS A 93 14.25 28.32 -4.72
C HIS A 93 14.21 27.37 -3.53
N ILE A 94 15.33 27.19 -2.82
CA ILE A 94 15.41 26.34 -1.65
C ILE A 94 14.64 26.92 -0.47
N THR A 95 14.71 28.23 -0.24
CA THR A 95 13.97 28.89 0.84
C THR A 95 12.45 28.84 0.60
N LEU A 96 12.02 29.00 -0.64
CA LEU A 96 10.61 28.92 -1.03
C LEU A 96 10.11 27.46 -1.03
N ASN A 97 10.96 26.49 -1.42
CA ASN A 97 10.60 25.06 -1.42
C ASN A 97 10.84 24.39 -0.06
N ASN A 98 11.67 24.96 0.81
CA ASN A 98 11.85 24.55 2.23
C ASN A 98 10.91 25.30 3.19
N ILE A 99 9.77 25.75 2.75
CA ILE A 99 8.69 26.05 3.67
C ILE A 99 8.27 24.68 4.22
N HIS A 100 8.89 24.28 5.34
CA HIS A 100 8.36 23.17 6.10
C HIS A 100 6.89 23.51 6.40
N PRO A 101 5.96 22.64 6.08
CA PRO A 101 4.57 22.91 6.37
C PRO A 101 4.44 23.15 7.88
N THR A 102 4.00 24.36 8.24
CA THR A 102 3.82 24.75 9.66
C THR A 102 2.41 24.49 10.14
N THR A 103 1.49 24.25 9.21
CA THR A 103 0.09 23.99 9.51
C THR A 103 -0.32 22.57 9.11
N LEU A 104 -1.41 22.09 9.68
CA LEU A 104 -1.87 20.72 9.51
C LEU A 104 -2.29 20.42 8.06
N LEU A 105 -2.99 21.32 7.39
CA LEU A 105 -3.40 21.10 6.00
C LEU A 105 -2.22 21.24 5.03
N GLN A 106 -1.27 22.16 5.28
CA GLN A 106 -0.04 22.23 4.48
C GLN A 106 0.78 20.93 4.59
N MET A 107 0.89 20.34 5.79
CA MET A 107 1.52 19.03 5.96
C MET A 107 0.79 17.94 5.16
N GLY A 108 -0.54 18.00 5.14
CA GLY A 108 -1.36 17.11 4.32
C GLY A 108 -1.10 17.26 2.82
N GLU A 109 -1.01 18.50 2.31
CA GLU A 109 -0.67 18.76 0.90
C GLU A 109 0.73 18.24 0.55
N TRP A 110 1.72 18.53 1.40
CA TRP A 110 3.08 18.06 1.20
C TRP A 110 3.16 16.52 1.12
N GLU A 111 2.49 15.81 2.03
CA GLU A 111 2.45 14.34 2.00
C GLU A 111 1.68 13.80 0.79
N ARG A 112 0.62 14.48 0.36
CA ARG A 112 -0.13 14.11 -0.85
C ARG A 112 0.69 14.24 -2.12
N GLU A 113 1.49 15.32 -2.26
CA GLU A 113 2.43 15.46 -3.39
C GLU A 113 3.47 14.34 -3.40
N ARG A 114 3.99 13.96 -2.22
CA ARG A 114 4.91 12.81 -2.10
C ARG A 114 4.23 11.49 -2.53
N LEU A 115 2.98 11.27 -2.09
CA LEU A 115 2.20 10.09 -2.46
C LEU A 115 1.85 10.08 -3.96
N LYS A 116 1.65 11.25 -4.57
CA LYS A 116 1.41 11.39 -6.02
C LYS A 116 2.65 10.96 -6.80
N LYS A 117 3.82 11.50 -6.50
CA LYS A 117 5.09 11.09 -7.12
C LYS A 117 5.31 9.58 -6.99
N HIS A 118 5.15 9.05 -5.78
CA HIS A 118 5.29 7.61 -5.56
C HIS A 118 4.24 6.78 -6.33
N SER A 119 3.03 7.30 -6.52
CA SER A 119 1.99 6.60 -7.30
C SER A 119 2.34 6.47 -8.78
N GLU A 120 3.08 7.42 -9.31
CA GLU A 120 3.59 7.41 -10.68
C GLU A 120 4.71 6.37 -10.84
N GLU A 121 5.62 6.27 -9.85
CA GLU A 121 6.71 5.28 -9.83
C GLU A 121 6.20 3.83 -9.78
N ILE A 122 5.17 3.55 -8.98
CA ILE A 122 4.65 2.19 -8.78
C ILE A 122 3.42 1.86 -9.63
N ASP A 123 2.99 2.79 -10.50
CA ASP A 123 1.77 2.67 -11.33
C ASP A 123 0.53 2.24 -10.49
N SER A 124 0.33 2.92 -9.35
CA SER A 124 -0.79 2.64 -8.43
C SER A 124 -1.26 3.90 -7.70
N THR A 125 -2.41 4.41 -8.09
CA THR A 125 -2.98 5.67 -7.55
C THR A 125 -3.80 5.50 -6.26
N SER A 126 -3.96 4.29 -5.73
CA SER A 126 -4.91 4.01 -4.65
C SER A 126 -4.59 4.77 -3.35
N SER A 127 -3.31 4.83 -2.95
CA SER A 127 -2.88 5.55 -1.73
C SER A 127 -3.06 7.06 -1.89
N TYR A 128 -2.71 7.60 -3.06
CA TYR A 128 -2.91 9.02 -3.37
C TYR A 128 -4.40 9.40 -3.35
N ARG A 129 -5.26 8.63 -4.04
CA ARG A 129 -6.73 8.87 -4.02
C ARG A 129 -7.31 8.79 -2.61
N SER A 130 -6.86 7.83 -1.82
CA SER A 130 -7.30 7.71 -0.43
C SER A 130 -6.87 8.92 0.41
N SER A 131 -5.66 9.45 0.21
CA SER A 131 -5.19 10.64 0.91
C SER A 131 -6.03 11.88 0.59
N MET A 132 -6.49 12.03 -0.66
CA MET A 132 -7.41 13.12 -1.05
C MET A 132 -8.71 13.06 -0.25
N TYR A 133 -9.25 11.85 -0.10
CA TYR A 133 -10.47 11.62 0.66
C TYR A 133 -10.28 11.98 2.15
N TYR A 134 -9.20 11.50 2.77
CA TYR A 134 -8.94 11.76 4.20
C TYR A 134 -8.64 13.24 4.45
N GLN A 135 -7.88 13.89 3.58
CA GLN A 135 -7.60 15.32 3.65
C GLN A 135 -8.88 16.14 3.57
N LYS A 136 -9.79 15.79 2.65
CA LYS A 136 -11.10 16.45 2.54
C LYS A 136 -11.87 16.45 3.87
N TYR A 137 -11.89 15.33 4.60
CA TYR A 137 -12.63 15.27 5.87
C TYR A 137 -11.93 16.00 6.99
N LEU A 138 -10.61 16.06 7.00
CA LEU A 138 -9.86 16.89 7.92
C LEU A 138 -10.13 18.38 7.68
N THR A 139 -10.12 18.82 6.42
CA THR A 139 -10.51 20.18 6.01
C THR A 139 -11.96 20.51 6.44
N ASN A 140 -12.91 19.59 6.18
CA ASN A 140 -14.30 19.80 6.60
C ASN A 140 -14.45 19.93 8.12
N TYR A 141 -13.65 19.21 8.88
CA TYR A 141 -13.65 19.36 10.34
C TYR A 141 -13.14 20.73 10.77
N LEU A 142 -12.01 21.19 10.24
CA LEU A 142 -11.50 22.55 10.53
C LEU A 142 -12.51 23.63 10.15
N MET A 143 -13.15 23.50 8.99
CA MET A 143 -14.22 24.42 8.58
C MET A 143 -15.40 24.43 9.56
N SER A 144 -15.77 23.29 10.14
CA SER A 144 -16.83 23.20 11.16
C SER A 144 -16.48 23.92 12.48
N LEU A 145 -15.17 24.12 12.71
CA LEU A 145 -14.65 24.92 13.83
C LEU A 145 -14.47 26.40 13.47
N GLY A 146 -14.88 26.84 12.26
CA GLY A 146 -14.65 28.19 11.75
C GLY A 146 -13.19 28.50 11.41
N LYS A 147 -12.32 27.46 11.33
CA LYS A 147 -10.90 27.61 11.04
C LYS A 147 -10.60 27.23 9.59
N LYS A 148 -9.75 28.00 8.90
CA LYS A 148 -9.25 27.63 7.57
C LYS A 148 -8.15 26.57 7.66
N ASP A 149 -7.31 26.64 8.69
CA ASP A 149 -6.22 25.72 9.01
C ASP A 149 -5.85 25.86 10.49
N ILE A 150 -4.92 25.04 10.99
CA ILE A 150 -4.41 25.08 12.37
C ILE A 150 -2.90 24.83 12.36
N GLY A 151 -2.16 25.54 13.24
CA GLY A 151 -0.75 25.28 13.46
C GLY A 151 -0.50 23.85 13.96
N LEU A 152 0.57 23.18 13.50
CA LEU A 152 0.89 21.83 13.97
C LEU A 152 1.14 21.76 15.46
N GLU A 153 1.68 22.84 16.07
CA GLU A 153 1.91 22.97 17.52
C GLU A 153 0.61 23.18 18.31
N GLU A 154 -0.48 23.61 17.65
CA GLU A 154 -1.78 23.82 18.29
C GLU A 154 -2.63 22.53 18.30
N VAL A 155 -2.22 21.49 17.60
CA VAL A 155 -2.92 20.20 17.58
C VAL A 155 -2.70 19.51 18.92
N THR A 156 -3.79 19.16 19.59
CA THR A 156 -3.80 18.48 20.89
C THR A 156 -4.45 17.11 20.80
N GLU A 157 -4.35 16.31 21.85
CA GLU A 157 -5.10 15.06 21.95
C GLU A 157 -6.62 15.30 21.88
N ASP A 158 -7.11 16.39 22.53
CA ASP A 158 -8.53 16.76 22.50
C ASP A 158 -9.00 17.12 21.09
N PHE A 159 -8.15 17.75 20.26
CA PHE A 159 -8.44 17.96 18.85
C PHE A 159 -8.67 16.63 18.14
N GLY A 160 -7.83 15.63 18.38
CA GLY A 160 -7.97 14.28 17.81
C GLY A 160 -9.26 13.57 18.25
N LYS A 161 -9.60 13.65 19.54
CA LYS A 161 -10.85 13.12 20.12
C LYS A 161 -12.09 13.80 19.52
N ALA A 162 -12.07 15.13 19.40
CA ALA A 162 -13.15 15.90 18.80
C ALA A 162 -13.29 15.62 17.30
N TYR A 163 -12.19 15.44 16.56
CA TYR A 163 -12.22 15.00 15.17
C TYR A 163 -12.85 13.61 15.01
N LYS A 164 -12.51 12.65 15.86
CA LYS A 164 -13.15 11.32 15.93
C LYS A 164 -14.66 11.45 16.13
N ALA A 165 -15.09 12.27 17.08
CA ALA A 165 -16.51 12.52 17.35
C ALA A 165 -17.23 13.16 16.15
N PHE A 166 -16.60 14.12 15.46
CA PHE A 166 -17.12 14.73 14.25
C PHE A 166 -17.32 13.70 13.13
N LEU A 167 -16.35 12.82 12.87
CA LEU A 167 -16.45 11.77 11.86
C LEU A 167 -17.63 10.83 12.14
N LYS A 168 -17.87 10.49 13.39
CA LYS A 168 -18.97 9.59 13.79
C LYS A 168 -20.32 10.28 13.73
N ARG A 169 -20.45 11.46 14.34
CA ARG A 169 -21.74 12.16 14.52
C ARG A 169 -22.19 12.91 13.27
N CYS A 170 -21.28 13.69 12.67
CA CYS A 170 -21.64 14.57 11.55
C CYS A 170 -21.51 13.88 10.19
N LYS A 171 -20.68 12.83 10.07
CA LYS A 171 -20.47 12.11 8.82
C LYS A 171 -21.01 10.68 8.84
N ASN A 172 -21.49 10.22 9.99
CA ASN A 172 -22.04 8.87 10.18
C ASN A 172 -21.09 7.76 9.70
N PHE A 173 -19.79 7.92 9.96
CA PHE A 173 -18.78 6.97 9.54
C PHE A 173 -18.75 5.73 10.43
N GLY A 174 -18.68 4.56 9.80
CA GLY A 174 -18.37 3.31 10.50
C GLY A 174 -16.91 3.27 10.98
N ALA A 175 -16.59 2.31 11.85
CA ALA A 175 -15.28 2.14 12.48
C ALA A 175 -14.12 2.15 11.48
N SER A 176 -14.26 1.49 10.34
CA SER A 176 -13.19 1.41 9.34
C SER A 176 -12.85 2.77 8.73
N GLN A 177 -13.87 3.53 8.32
CA GLN A 177 -13.68 4.86 7.71
C GLN A 177 -13.14 5.87 8.72
N THR A 178 -13.69 5.87 9.94
CA THR A 178 -13.19 6.68 11.05
C THR A 178 -11.72 6.40 11.28
N ASN A 179 -11.34 5.14 11.44
CA ASN A 179 -9.94 4.76 11.69
C ASN A 179 -9.00 5.14 10.53
N HIS A 180 -9.45 5.13 9.29
CA HIS A 180 -8.61 5.58 8.18
C HIS A 180 -8.35 7.09 8.23
N CYS A 181 -9.36 7.90 8.55
CA CYS A 181 -9.20 9.35 8.74
C CYS A 181 -8.28 9.67 9.94
N LEU A 182 -8.42 8.94 11.05
CA LEU A 182 -7.55 9.11 12.22
C LEU A 182 -6.10 8.71 11.94
N ARG A 183 -5.87 7.63 11.16
CA ARG A 183 -4.52 7.25 10.72
C ARG A 183 -3.89 8.30 9.82
N TRP A 184 -4.70 8.98 9.00
CA TRP A 184 -4.19 10.09 8.20
C TRP A 184 -3.72 11.23 9.10
N LEU A 185 -4.52 11.67 10.06
CA LEU A 185 -4.12 12.68 11.04
C LEU A 185 -2.82 12.27 11.76
N ASN A 186 -2.78 11.06 12.31
CA ASN A 186 -1.61 10.53 13.01
C ASN A 186 -0.36 10.49 12.12
N ARG A 187 -0.51 10.10 10.84
CA ARG A 187 0.58 10.14 9.86
C ARG A 187 1.16 11.54 9.67
N LEU A 188 0.30 12.56 9.55
CA LEU A 188 0.74 13.94 9.40
C LEU A 188 1.50 14.44 10.64
N LEU A 189 1.04 14.06 11.83
CA LEU A 189 1.70 14.42 13.09
C LEU A 189 3.04 13.70 13.26
N TYR A 190 3.16 12.42 12.91
CA TYR A 190 4.46 11.74 12.90
C TYR A 190 5.42 12.35 11.89
N LEU A 191 4.96 12.75 10.71
CA LEU A 191 5.79 13.47 9.76
C LEU A 191 6.26 14.84 10.31
N ALA A 192 5.42 15.50 11.10
CA ALA A 192 5.80 16.73 11.77
C ALA A 192 6.86 16.50 12.88
N VAL A 193 6.80 15.36 13.57
CA VAL A 193 7.84 14.93 14.53
C VAL A 193 9.13 14.58 13.79
N ASP A 194 9.07 13.80 12.71
CA ASP A 194 10.24 13.41 11.92
C ASP A 194 10.96 14.63 11.32
N LYS A 195 10.23 15.71 11.04
CA LYS A 195 10.76 16.99 10.57
C LYS A 195 11.12 17.97 11.71
N GLU A 196 11.00 17.56 12.95
CA GLU A 196 11.29 18.37 14.14
C GLU A 196 10.46 19.65 14.26
N ILE A 197 9.27 19.69 13.66
CA ILE A 197 8.31 20.80 13.77
C ILE A 197 7.61 20.76 15.13
N ILE A 198 7.24 19.55 15.58
CA ILE A 198 6.73 19.26 16.91
C ILE A 198 7.59 18.23 17.60
N ARG A 199 7.63 18.24 18.93
CA ARG A 199 8.51 17.32 19.70
C ARG A 199 7.95 15.92 19.83
N VAL A 200 6.66 15.80 20.00
CA VAL A 200 5.93 14.54 20.19
C VAL A 200 4.61 14.59 19.42
N ASN A 201 4.10 13.43 19.05
CA ASN A 201 2.79 13.33 18.44
C ASN A 201 1.69 13.38 19.54
N PRO A 202 0.87 14.44 19.62
CA PRO A 202 -0.15 14.55 20.66
C PRO A 202 -1.30 13.54 20.52
N CYS A 203 -1.43 12.89 19.37
CA CYS A 203 -2.45 11.89 19.09
C CYS A 203 -1.92 10.44 19.04
N GLU A 204 -0.70 10.19 19.54
CA GLU A 204 -0.06 8.87 19.48
C GLU A 204 -0.90 7.79 20.19
N GLU A 205 -1.38 8.07 21.38
CA GLU A 205 -2.17 7.14 22.20
C GLU A 205 -3.67 7.19 21.91
N MET A 206 -4.08 7.87 20.84
CA MET A 206 -5.50 7.99 20.50
C MET A 206 -6.12 6.64 20.16
N GLU A 207 -7.16 6.28 20.91
CA GLU A 207 -7.89 5.02 20.69
C GLU A 207 -8.64 5.00 19.35
N TYR A 208 -8.36 3.98 18.55
CA TYR A 208 -9.12 3.68 17.34
C TYR A 208 -10.44 2.97 17.67
N GLU A 209 -11.41 3.09 16.76
CA GLU A 209 -12.67 2.36 16.87
C GLU A 209 -12.44 0.85 16.71
N THR A 210 -13.08 0.07 17.57
CA THR A 210 -13.09 -1.41 17.41
C THR A 210 -13.79 -1.77 16.11
N LYS A 211 -13.09 -2.43 15.23
CA LYS A 211 -13.68 -2.91 13.99
C LYS A 211 -14.54 -4.14 14.27
N PRO A 212 -15.75 -4.22 13.71
CA PRO A 212 -16.49 -5.48 13.73
C PRO A 212 -15.66 -6.56 13.05
N GLU A 213 -15.85 -7.80 13.47
CA GLU A 213 -15.19 -8.93 12.81
C GLU A 213 -15.39 -8.88 11.30
N ALA A 214 -14.29 -9.06 10.57
CA ALA A 214 -14.34 -9.09 9.12
C ALA A 214 -15.14 -10.29 8.65
N ARG A 215 -16.36 -10.07 8.18
CA ARG A 215 -17.12 -11.11 7.48
C ARG A 215 -16.54 -11.22 6.07
N HIS A 216 -15.75 -12.26 5.84
CA HIS A 216 -15.30 -12.57 4.48
C HIS A 216 -16.50 -13.09 3.68
N ARG A 217 -16.97 -12.29 2.77
CA ARG A 217 -18.04 -12.69 1.86
C ARG A 217 -17.45 -13.61 0.80
N TYR A 218 -17.94 -14.82 0.74
CA TYR A 218 -17.62 -15.83 -0.28
C TYR A 218 -18.91 -16.40 -0.83
N ILE A 219 -18.84 -17.11 -1.94
CA ILE A 219 -19.97 -17.87 -2.48
C ILE A 219 -19.92 -19.30 -1.95
N SER A 220 -21.08 -19.90 -1.74
CA SER A 220 -21.20 -21.32 -1.38
C SER A 220 -20.86 -22.22 -2.59
N ARG A 221 -20.66 -23.50 -2.33
CA ARG A 221 -20.46 -24.49 -3.41
C ARG A 221 -21.68 -24.61 -4.31
N GLU A 222 -22.87 -24.46 -3.75
CA GLU A 222 -24.17 -24.48 -4.45
C GLU A 222 -24.30 -23.25 -5.34
N GLU A 223 -23.99 -22.05 -4.84
CA GLU A 223 -23.95 -20.82 -5.63
C GLU A 223 -22.94 -20.92 -6.77
N PHE A 224 -21.74 -21.49 -6.50
CA PHE A 224 -20.75 -21.70 -7.55
C PHE A 224 -21.22 -22.67 -8.63
N LYS A 225 -21.89 -23.78 -8.25
CA LYS A 225 -22.53 -24.69 -9.23
C LYS A 225 -23.55 -23.97 -10.09
N LYS A 226 -24.39 -23.11 -9.50
CA LYS A 226 -25.36 -22.30 -10.25
C LYS A 226 -24.65 -21.39 -11.26
N ILE A 227 -23.56 -20.69 -10.85
CA ILE A 227 -22.77 -19.86 -11.75
C ILE A 227 -22.21 -20.69 -12.92
N LEU A 228 -21.71 -21.89 -12.66
CA LEU A 228 -21.20 -22.79 -13.69
C LEU A 228 -22.27 -23.25 -14.69
N SER A 229 -23.49 -23.51 -14.21
CA SER A 229 -24.58 -24.07 -15.04
C SER A 229 -25.46 -23.02 -15.72
N THR A 230 -25.24 -21.73 -15.47
CA THR A 230 -26.08 -20.63 -16.00
C THR A 230 -25.28 -19.80 -17.02
N PRO A 231 -25.21 -20.19 -18.29
CA PRO A 231 -24.57 -19.40 -19.33
C PRO A 231 -25.35 -18.10 -19.57
N MET A 232 -24.62 -17.04 -19.98
CA MET A 232 -25.21 -15.74 -20.28
C MET A 232 -25.31 -15.53 -21.79
N TYR A 233 -26.44 -14.97 -22.25
CA TYR A 233 -26.64 -14.68 -23.66
C TYR A 233 -25.88 -13.42 -24.10
N ASP A 234 -25.77 -12.43 -23.22
CA ASP A 234 -24.99 -11.23 -23.47
C ASP A 234 -23.49 -11.53 -23.36
N LYS A 235 -22.72 -11.13 -24.39
CA LYS A 235 -21.27 -11.39 -24.46
C LYS A 235 -20.48 -10.80 -23.30
N ARG A 236 -20.91 -9.64 -22.81
CA ARG A 236 -20.20 -8.94 -21.73
C ARG A 236 -20.52 -9.58 -20.39
N MET A 237 -21.76 -9.98 -20.15
CA MET A 237 -22.14 -10.76 -18.98
C MET A 237 -21.45 -12.13 -18.96
N GLU A 238 -21.36 -12.80 -20.12
CA GLU A 238 -20.68 -14.10 -20.23
C GLU A 238 -19.15 -13.95 -19.97
N LEU A 239 -18.53 -12.89 -20.47
CA LEU A 239 -17.13 -12.57 -20.17
C LEU A 239 -16.93 -12.35 -18.65
N ALA A 240 -17.80 -11.57 -18.00
CA ALA A 240 -17.77 -11.33 -16.57
C ALA A 240 -17.95 -12.62 -15.77
N ARG A 241 -18.89 -13.47 -16.15
CA ARG A 241 -19.13 -14.79 -15.54
C ARG A 241 -17.90 -15.69 -15.67
N ARG A 242 -17.33 -15.82 -16.85
CA ARG A 242 -16.12 -16.64 -17.09
C ARG A 242 -14.91 -16.12 -16.30
N ALA A 243 -14.71 -14.81 -16.26
CA ALA A 243 -13.66 -14.19 -15.45
C ALA A 243 -13.88 -14.44 -13.95
N PHE A 244 -15.12 -14.40 -13.47
CA PHE A 244 -15.46 -14.72 -12.08
C PHE A 244 -15.18 -16.20 -11.76
N ILE A 245 -15.60 -17.13 -12.62
CA ILE A 245 -15.32 -18.56 -12.48
C ILE A 245 -13.81 -18.79 -12.46
N PHE A 246 -13.08 -18.20 -13.40
CA PHE A 246 -11.63 -18.32 -13.50
C PHE A 246 -10.92 -17.82 -12.25
N SER A 247 -11.34 -16.66 -11.71
CA SER A 247 -10.84 -16.14 -10.44
C SER A 247 -11.16 -17.07 -9.26
N THR A 248 -12.36 -17.69 -9.24
CA THR A 248 -12.76 -18.64 -8.19
C THR A 248 -11.92 -19.93 -8.22
N LEU A 249 -11.39 -20.31 -9.38
CA LEU A 249 -10.57 -21.51 -9.55
C LEU A 249 -9.06 -21.27 -9.50
N THR A 250 -8.63 -20.01 -9.60
CA THR A 250 -7.19 -19.65 -9.60
C THR A 250 -6.78 -18.76 -8.45
N GLY A 251 -7.74 -18.12 -7.78
CA GLY A 251 -7.47 -17.14 -6.74
C GLY A 251 -6.85 -15.83 -7.23
N LEU A 252 -6.68 -15.63 -8.54
CA LEU A 252 -6.15 -14.38 -9.08
C LEU A 252 -7.10 -13.21 -8.84
N ALA A 253 -6.57 -12.05 -8.49
CA ALA A 253 -7.36 -10.84 -8.41
C ALA A 253 -7.67 -10.31 -9.82
N TYR A 254 -8.72 -9.49 -9.95
CA TYR A 254 -9.15 -8.93 -11.24
C TYR A 254 -8.00 -8.30 -12.02
N VAL A 255 -7.19 -7.48 -11.35
CA VAL A 255 -6.05 -6.80 -11.98
C VAL A 255 -4.99 -7.78 -12.51
N ASP A 256 -4.79 -8.92 -11.85
CA ASP A 256 -3.82 -9.92 -12.28
C ASP A 256 -4.38 -10.73 -13.46
N ILE A 257 -5.70 -10.94 -13.53
CA ILE A 257 -6.35 -11.57 -14.70
C ILE A 257 -6.33 -10.64 -15.91
N MET A 258 -6.56 -9.33 -15.72
CA MET A 258 -6.41 -8.35 -16.80
C MET A 258 -5.00 -8.31 -17.40
N LEU A 259 -4.00 -8.61 -16.58
CA LEU A 259 -2.58 -8.60 -16.96
C LEU A 259 -2.05 -10.02 -17.22
N LEU A 260 -2.92 -11.02 -17.33
CA LEU A 260 -2.52 -12.37 -17.65
C LEU A 260 -2.23 -12.48 -19.16
N HIS A 261 -0.99 -12.79 -19.50
CA HIS A 261 -0.53 -13.03 -20.88
C HIS A 261 -0.20 -14.50 -21.09
N PRO A 262 -0.16 -14.99 -22.34
CA PRO A 262 0.16 -16.38 -22.66
C PRO A 262 1.47 -16.88 -22.04
N HIS A 263 2.53 -16.06 -21.98
CA HIS A 263 3.83 -16.44 -21.38
C HIS A 263 3.76 -16.72 -19.87
N HIS A 264 2.70 -16.30 -19.17
CA HIS A 264 2.48 -16.67 -17.77
C HIS A 264 1.94 -18.11 -17.61
N ILE A 265 1.53 -18.76 -18.71
CA ILE A 265 0.92 -20.09 -18.71
C ILE A 265 1.97 -21.09 -19.15
N GLY A 266 2.36 -22.00 -18.26
CA GLY A 266 3.32 -23.05 -18.53
C GLY A 266 2.71 -24.43 -18.43
N THR A 267 3.51 -25.44 -18.82
CA THR A 267 3.21 -26.87 -18.65
C THR A 267 4.39 -27.51 -17.93
N ASN A 268 4.13 -28.27 -16.88
CA ASN A 268 5.19 -29.00 -16.18
C ASN A 268 5.53 -30.30 -16.90
N ALA A 269 6.54 -31.02 -16.38
CA ALA A 269 7.00 -32.29 -16.98
C ALA A 269 5.90 -33.37 -17.05
N ASP A 270 4.90 -33.31 -16.14
CA ASP A 270 3.79 -34.27 -16.10
C ASP A 270 2.64 -33.86 -17.02
N GLY A 271 2.81 -32.81 -17.84
CA GLY A 271 1.79 -32.32 -18.76
C GLY A 271 0.72 -31.45 -18.12
N ARG A 272 0.80 -31.15 -16.82
CA ARG A 272 -0.17 -30.30 -16.12
C ARG A 272 0.12 -28.83 -16.38
N ARG A 273 -0.89 -28.09 -16.77
CA ARG A 273 -0.79 -26.66 -16.99
C ARG A 273 -0.83 -25.89 -15.65
N TYR A 274 -0.11 -24.79 -15.62
CA TYR A 274 -0.06 -23.88 -14.46
C TYR A 274 0.03 -22.43 -14.90
N ILE A 275 -0.30 -21.51 -13.98
CA ILE A 275 -0.01 -20.09 -14.10
C ILE A 275 1.14 -19.74 -13.15
N ARG A 276 2.11 -18.97 -13.66
CA ARG A 276 3.19 -18.37 -12.88
C ARG A 276 3.22 -16.88 -13.17
N ILE A 277 2.85 -16.06 -12.19
CA ILE A 277 2.73 -14.63 -12.36
C ILE A 277 3.16 -13.86 -11.11
N ASN A 278 3.88 -12.76 -11.31
CA ASN A 278 4.14 -11.81 -10.23
C ASN A 278 2.92 -10.91 -10.04
N ARG A 279 2.32 -10.96 -8.84
CA ARG A 279 1.14 -10.16 -8.51
C ARG A 279 1.41 -8.67 -8.68
N LYS A 280 0.52 -7.94 -9.36
CA LYS A 280 0.67 -6.48 -9.56
C LYS A 280 0.83 -5.72 -8.24
N LYS A 281 0.02 -6.06 -7.24
CA LYS A 281 -0.03 -5.35 -5.96
C LYS A 281 1.14 -5.67 -5.03
N THR A 282 1.52 -6.95 -4.92
CA THR A 282 2.48 -7.42 -3.90
C THR A 282 3.86 -7.71 -4.47
N LYS A 283 3.98 -7.78 -5.81
CA LYS A 283 5.18 -8.21 -6.55
C LYS A 283 5.65 -9.63 -6.19
N ILE A 284 4.81 -10.41 -5.51
CA ILE A 284 5.11 -11.78 -5.09
C ILE A 284 4.65 -12.74 -6.18
N GLU A 285 5.49 -13.70 -6.49
CA GLU A 285 5.18 -14.78 -7.42
C GLU A 285 4.05 -15.65 -6.86
N ALA A 286 3.03 -15.85 -7.68
CA ALA A 286 1.97 -16.83 -7.49
C ALA A 286 2.20 -17.99 -8.46
N PHE A 287 2.15 -19.22 -7.95
CA PHE A 287 2.19 -20.45 -8.74
C PHE A 287 0.89 -21.22 -8.54
N ILE A 288 0.14 -21.42 -9.62
CA ILE A 288 -1.24 -21.91 -9.56
C ILE A 288 -1.40 -23.05 -10.56
N PRO A 289 -1.45 -24.32 -10.11
CA PRO A 289 -1.86 -25.44 -10.96
C PRO A 289 -3.29 -25.21 -11.46
N LEU A 290 -3.53 -25.44 -12.74
CA LEU A 290 -4.81 -25.16 -13.35
C LEU A 290 -5.80 -26.31 -13.12
N HIS A 291 -7.01 -25.93 -12.73
CA HIS A 291 -8.16 -26.82 -12.69
C HIS A 291 -8.69 -27.04 -14.13
N PRO A 292 -9.17 -28.25 -14.53
CA PRO A 292 -9.66 -28.51 -15.89
C PRO A 292 -10.71 -27.51 -16.40
N ILE A 293 -11.59 -27.01 -15.55
CA ILE A 293 -12.57 -25.95 -15.92
C ILE A 293 -11.84 -24.64 -16.26
N ALA A 294 -10.80 -24.28 -15.51
CA ALA A 294 -10.02 -23.08 -15.78
C ALA A 294 -9.24 -23.21 -17.11
N GLU A 295 -8.69 -24.39 -17.40
CA GLU A 295 -8.05 -24.68 -18.70
C GLU A 295 -9.04 -24.56 -19.87
N ARG A 296 -10.26 -25.09 -19.69
CA ARG A 296 -11.32 -24.98 -20.70
C ARG A 296 -11.74 -23.53 -20.93
N ILE A 297 -11.76 -22.71 -19.90
CA ILE A 297 -12.02 -21.27 -20.05
C ILE A 297 -10.87 -20.62 -20.81
N LEU A 298 -9.60 -20.91 -20.47
CA LEU A 298 -8.44 -20.38 -21.17
C LEU A 298 -8.46 -20.70 -22.67
N SER A 299 -8.88 -21.90 -23.06
CA SER A 299 -8.93 -22.30 -24.48
C SER A 299 -9.93 -21.52 -25.32
N LEU A 300 -10.81 -20.73 -24.69
CA LEU A 300 -11.76 -19.87 -25.40
C LEU A 300 -11.19 -18.46 -25.68
N TYR A 301 -9.98 -18.18 -25.23
CA TYR A 301 -9.36 -16.85 -25.29
C TYR A 301 -7.95 -16.92 -25.88
N ASN A 302 -7.27 -15.77 -25.91
CA ASN A 302 -5.90 -15.67 -26.42
C ASN A 302 -4.91 -16.48 -25.55
N THR A 303 -4.24 -17.47 -26.11
CA THR A 303 -3.24 -18.28 -25.44
C THR A 303 -1.92 -18.36 -26.21
N THR A 304 -1.75 -17.62 -27.31
CA THR A 304 -0.61 -17.71 -28.23
C THR A 304 0.05 -16.38 -28.53
N ASP A 305 -0.70 -15.28 -28.52
CA ASP A 305 -0.19 -13.95 -28.81
C ASP A 305 0.15 -13.21 -27.51
N ASP A 306 1.42 -13.03 -27.23
CA ASP A 306 1.92 -12.38 -26.02
C ASP A 306 1.81 -10.84 -26.05
N GLU A 307 1.51 -10.24 -27.19
CA GLU A 307 1.29 -8.80 -27.27
C GLU A 307 -0.04 -8.39 -26.59
N HIS A 308 -0.97 -9.34 -26.52
CA HIS A 308 -2.29 -9.10 -25.93
C HIS A 308 -2.55 -9.97 -24.71
N PRO A 309 -3.30 -9.47 -23.69
CA PRO A 309 -3.69 -10.30 -22.56
C PRO A 309 -4.60 -11.45 -22.97
N VAL A 310 -4.62 -12.50 -22.16
CA VAL A 310 -5.49 -13.68 -22.39
C VAL A 310 -6.94 -13.29 -22.45
N PHE A 311 -7.41 -12.46 -21.52
CA PHE A 311 -8.81 -12.03 -21.42
C PHE A 311 -8.99 -10.58 -21.87
N PRO A 312 -9.92 -10.27 -22.76
CA PRO A 312 -10.24 -8.90 -23.17
C PRO A 312 -11.10 -8.17 -22.10
N LEU A 313 -10.59 -8.12 -20.87
CA LEU A 313 -11.32 -7.54 -19.75
C LEU A 313 -11.22 -6.02 -19.76
N PRO A 314 -12.34 -5.29 -19.57
CA PRO A 314 -12.34 -3.85 -19.40
C PRO A 314 -11.82 -3.46 -18.01
N ASN A 315 -11.85 -2.18 -17.67
CA ASN A 315 -11.58 -1.73 -16.31
C ASN A 315 -12.56 -2.39 -15.32
N ARG A 316 -12.10 -2.72 -14.10
CA ARG A 316 -12.89 -3.38 -13.06
C ARG A 316 -14.24 -2.71 -12.80
N ASP A 317 -14.26 -1.39 -12.77
CA ASP A 317 -15.48 -0.64 -12.47
C ASP A 317 -16.52 -0.75 -13.61
N ALA A 318 -16.08 -1.08 -14.82
CA ALA A 318 -16.94 -1.30 -15.97
C ALA A 318 -17.65 -2.66 -15.96
N LEU A 319 -17.20 -3.64 -15.16
CA LEU A 319 -17.87 -4.94 -14.98
C LEU A 319 -18.66 -5.02 -13.66
N TRP A 320 -18.81 -3.92 -12.95
CA TRP A 320 -19.52 -3.94 -11.66
C TRP A 320 -20.97 -4.38 -11.83
N PHE A 321 -21.65 -3.85 -12.86
CA PHE A 321 -23.04 -4.16 -13.14
C PHE A 321 -23.23 -5.63 -13.48
N GLU A 322 -22.41 -6.20 -14.38
CA GLU A 322 -22.53 -7.59 -14.84
C GLU A 322 -22.29 -8.59 -13.70
N ILE A 323 -21.37 -8.26 -12.77
CA ILE A 323 -21.12 -9.09 -11.58
C ILE A 323 -22.29 -8.99 -10.59
N HIS A 324 -22.87 -7.80 -10.44
CA HIS A 324 -24.04 -7.62 -9.59
C HIS A 324 -25.23 -8.42 -10.13
N GLU A 325 -25.55 -8.30 -11.44
CA GLU A 325 -26.61 -9.04 -12.12
C GLU A 325 -26.39 -10.55 -12.03
N LEU A 326 -25.15 -11.02 -12.16
CA LEU A 326 -24.82 -12.43 -11.93
C LEU A 326 -25.25 -12.88 -10.52
N GLY A 327 -25.04 -12.02 -9.50
CA GLY A 327 -25.50 -12.28 -8.13
C GLY A 327 -27.02 -12.41 -8.04
N VAL A 328 -27.77 -11.52 -8.70
CA VAL A 328 -29.24 -11.55 -8.75
C VAL A 328 -29.74 -12.85 -9.42
N ILE A 329 -29.14 -13.22 -10.54
CA ILE A 329 -29.54 -14.43 -11.31
C ILE A 329 -29.36 -15.70 -10.49
N ILE A 330 -28.31 -15.81 -9.69
CA ILE A 330 -28.09 -17.00 -8.82
C ILE A 330 -28.89 -16.96 -7.52
N GLY A 331 -29.66 -15.89 -7.30
CA GLY A 331 -30.48 -15.71 -6.10
C GLY A 331 -29.67 -15.39 -4.84
N LYS A 332 -28.55 -14.66 -4.98
CA LYS A 332 -27.74 -14.25 -3.84
C LYS A 332 -28.42 -13.08 -3.11
N GLU A 333 -28.61 -13.22 -1.80
CA GLU A 333 -29.20 -12.17 -0.96
C GLU A 333 -28.28 -10.94 -0.83
N ASP A 334 -26.97 -11.18 -0.72
CA ASP A 334 -25.95 -10.14 -0.66
C ASP A 334 -25.45 -9.78 -2.06
N ASN A 335 -25.09 -8.51 -2.27
CA ASN A 335 -24.48 -8.08 -3.52
C ASN A 335 -23.22 -8.88 -3.84
N LEU A 336 -23.20 -9.52 -5.01
CA LEU A 336 -22.03 -10.20 -5.50
C LEU A 336 -20.97 -9.15 -5.91
N SER A 337 -19.74 -9.32 -5.49
CA SER A 337 -18.61 -8.52 -5.93
C SER A 337 -17.51 -9.41 -6.50
N TYR A 338 -16.75 -8.91 -7.45
CA TYR A 338 -15.69 -9.69 -8.08
C TYR A 338 -14.69 -10.26 -7.06
N HIS A 339 -14.40 -9.53 -5.98
CA HIS A 339 -13.44 -9.98 -4.96
C HIS A 339 -13.90 -11.22 -4.18
N GLN A 340 -15.20 -11.50 -4.15
CA GLN A 340 -15.74 -12.72 -3.54
C GLN A 340 -15.25 -13.98 -4.27
N SER A 341 -14.97 -13.94 -5.58
CA SER A 341 -14.38 -15.07 -6.31
C SER A 341 -13.06 -15.53 -5.69
N ARG A 342 -12.17 -14.57 -5.41
CA ARG A 342 -10.89 -14.84 -4.78
C ARG A 342 -11.02 -15.30 -3.32
N HIS A 343 -11.98 -14.74 -2.56
CA HIS A 343 -12.29 -15.22 -1.22
C HIS A 343 -12.79 -16.67 -1.26
N SER A 344 -13.64 -17.00 -2.22
CA SER A 344 -14.16 -18.36 -2.43
C SER A 344 -13.06 -19.36 -2.75
N PHE A 345 -12.08 -19.00 -3.58
CA PHE A 345 -10.90 -19.83 -3.84
C PHE A 345 -10.22 -20.22 -2.53
N GLY A 346 -9.86 -19.23 -1.69
CA GLY A 346 -9.21 -19.49 -0.39
C GLY A 346 -10.06 -20.36 0.51
N THR A 347 -11.36 -20.05 0.63
CA THR A 347 -12.31 -20.81 1.48
C THR A 347 -12.49 -22.24 0.96
N PHE A 348 -12.62 -22.46 -0.35
CA PHE A 348 -12.79 -23.78 -0.93
C PHE A 348 -11.56 -24.67 -0.74
N LEU A 349 -10.37 -24.12 -0.90
CA LEU A 349 -9.13 -24.87 -0.67
C LEU A 349 -8.93 -25.24 0.79
N ILE A 350 -9.21 -24.30 1.72
CA ILE A 350 -9.16 -24.59 3.16
C ILE A 350 -10.16 -25.68 3.54
N SER A 351 -11.39 -25.61 3.01
CA SER A 351 -12.41 -26.64 3.26
C SER A 351 -12.09 -27.99 2.60
N SER A 352 -11.12 -28.02 1.69
CA SER A 352 -10.59 -29.23 1.04
C SER A 352 -9.25 -29.67 1.64
N ASP A 353 -8.90 -29.18 2.83
CA ASP A 353 -7.72 -29.56 3.62
C ASP A 353 -6.37 -29.24 2.94
N ILE A 354 -6.35 -28.29 2.01
CA ILE A 354 -5.10 -27.78 1.43
C ILE A 354 -4.37 -26.95 2.50
N PRO A 355 -3.05 -27.18 2.71
CA PRO A 355 -2.26 -26.41 3.66
C PRO A 355 -2.32 -24.92 3.39
N ILE A 356 -2.41 -24.11 4.45
CA ILE A 356 -2.59 -22.67 4.33
C ILE A 356 -1.40 -21.98 3.67
N GLU A 357 -0.20 -22.54 3.83
CA GLU A 357 1.04 -22.10 3.20
C GLU A 357 0.97 -22.25 1.68
N SER A 358 0.45 -23.39 1.21
CA SER A 358 0.23 -23.65 -0.21
C SER A 358 -0.78 -22.67 -0.80
N ILE A 359 -1.87 -22.41 -0.07
CA ILE A 359 -2.89 -21.43 -0.48
C ILE A 359 -2.28 -20.02 -0.53
N ALA A 360 -1.49 -19.64 0.48
CA ALA A 360 -0.80 -18.36 0.51
C ALA A 360 0.13 -18.16 -0.69
N LYS A 361 0.88 -19.20 -1.07
CA LYS A 361 1.76 -19.20 -2.25
C LYS A 361 0.96 -19.09 -3.56
N MET A 362 -0.11 -19.88 -3.71
CA MET A 362 -1.00 -19.78 -4.87
C MET A 362 -1.66 -18.41 -4.99
N MET A 363 -2.05 -17.80 -3.88
CA MET A 363 -2.64 -16.47 -3.86
C MET A 363 -1.62 -15.32 -3.92
N GLY A 364 -0.33 -15.57 -3.82
CA GLY A 364 0.73 -14.56 -3.79
C GLY A 364 0.57 -13.58 -2.62
N HIS A 365 0.31 -14.09 -1.41
CA HIS A 365 0.25 -13.29 -0.20
C HIS A 365 1.63 -13.12 0.42
N SER A 366 1.99 -11.88 0.78
CA SER A 366 3.23 -11.57 1.50
C SER A 366 3.19 -11.96 2.97
N ASN A 367 2.00 -12.12 3.52
CA ASN A 367 1.79 -12.47 4.92
C ASN A 367 0.70 -13.54 5.03
N ILE A 368 1.03 -14.66 5.66
CA ILE A 368 0.13 -15.79 5.86
C ILE A 368 -1.12 -15.42 6.65
N ARG A 369 -1.05 -14.39 7.52
CA ARG A 369 -2.22 -13.86 8.25
C ARG A 369 -3.35 -13.44 7.32
N THR A 370 -3.04 -12.99 6.10
CA THR A 370 -4.06 -12.66 5.10
C THR A 370 -4.83 -13.90 4.66
N THR A 371 -4.16 -15.05 4.58
CA THR A 371 -4.78 -16.33 4.22
C THR A 371 -5.53 -16.94 5.42
N GLN A 372 -5.02 -16.76 6.63
CA GLN A 372 -5.70 -17.17 7.87
C GLN A 372 -7.08 -16.54 8.03
N GLY A 373 -7.29 -15.33 7.48
CA GLY A 373 -8.60 -14.69 7.45
C GLY A 373 -9.69 -15.50 6.73
N TYR A 374 -9.33 -16.46 5.86
CA TYR A 374 -10.28 -17.37 5.20
C TYR A 374 -10.55 -18.65 6.05
N ALA A 375 -9.66 -18.94 6.99
CA ALA A 375 -9.77 -20.12 7.85
C ALA A 375 -10.66 -19.83 9.05
N ARG A 376 -11.98 -19.95 8.89
CA ARG A 376 -12.82 -20.21 10.06
C ARG A 376 -12.67 -21.69 10.40
N ILE A 377 -11.88 -21.98 11.42
CA ILE A 377 -11.83 -23.32 12.00
C ILE A 377 -13.17 -23.52 12.71
N THR A 378 -14.04 -24.35 12.12
CA THR A 378 -15.29 -24.76 12.75
C THR A 378 -15.04 -25.99 13.60
N ASP A 379 -15.88 -26.20 14.62
CA ASP A 379 -15.83 -27.41 15.45
C ASP A 379 -15.94 -28.69 14.60
N ASP A 380 -16.76 -28.64 13.53
CA ASP A 380 -16.86 -29.72 12.53
C ASP A 380 -15.55 -30.02 11.82
N LYS A 381 -14.71 -28.98 11.56
CA LYS A 381 -13.41 -29.19 10.95
C LYS A 381 -12.45 -29.83 11.94
N ILE A 382 -12.46 -29.38 13.18
CA ILE A 382 -11.64 -29.97 14.25
C ILE A 382 -12.00 -31.45 14.43
N SER A 383 -13.28 -31.75 14.48
CA SER A 383 -13.77 -33.14 14.61
C SER A 383 -13.33 -34.02 13.45
N ARG A 384 -13.52 -33.54 12.21
CA ARG A 384 -13.06 -34.25 10.99
C ARG A 384 -11.54 -34.46 10.93
N ASP A 385 -10.76 -33.49 11.36
CA ASP A 385 -9.30 -33.60 11.37
C ASP A 385 -8.85 -34.64 12.43
N MET A 386 -9.54 -34.70 13.57
CA MET A 386 -9.33 -35.73 14.59
C MET A 386 -9.73 -37.11 14.11
N ASP A 387 -10.86 -37.23 13.42
CA ASP A 387 -11.33 -38.49 12.85
C ASP A 387 -10.32 -39.07 11.85
N LYS A 388 -9.81 -38.24 10.95
CA LYS A 388 -8.74 -38.60 9.99
C LYS A 388 -7.46 -39.05 10.69
N LEU A 389 -7.07 -38.40 11.79
CA LEU A 389 -5.92 -38.80 12.59
C LEU A 389 -6.13 -40.17 13.22
N MET A 390 -7.33 -40.42 13.75
CA MET A 390 -7.71 -41.68 14.35
C MET A 390 -7.72 -42.82 13.31
N GLU A 391 -8.27 -42.60 12.14
CA GLU A 391 -8.25 -43.54 11.01
C GLU A 391 -6.83 -43.92 10.59
N ARG A 392 -5.95 -42.92 10.41
CA ARG A 392 -4.53 -43.16 10.07
C ARG A 392 -3.83 -44.03 11.13
N ARG A 393 -4.09 -43.78 12.43
CA ARG A 393 -3.52 -44.57 13.52
C ARG A 393 -4.06 -46.02 13.56
N LYS A 394 -5.35 -46.20 13.25
CA LYS A 394 -5.94 -47.55 13.13
C LYS A 394 -5.29 -48.35 12.00
N ILE A 395 -5.06 -47.72 10.83
CA ILE A 395 -4.41 -48.35 9.70
C ILE A 395 -2.94 -48.73 10.03
N GLN A 396 -2.21 -47.86 10.73
CA GLN A 396 -0.82 -48.15 11.16
C GLN A 396 -0.79 -49.31 12.16
N SER A 397 -1.69 -49.34 13.14
CA SER A 397 -1.77 -50.43 14.13
C SER A 397 -2.20 -51.77 13.55
N ILE A 398 -2.89 -51.78 12.41
CA ILE A 398 -3.24 -52.99 11.66
C ILE A 398 -2.03 -53.46 10.83
N GLY A 399 -1.29 -52.52 10.23
CA GLY A 399 -0.07 -52.86 9.47
C GLY A 399 1.02 -53.48 10.34
N GLU A 400 1.27 -52.92 11.53
CA GLU A 400 2.24 -53.47 12.49
C GLU A 400 1.87 -54.85 13.03
N LYS A 401 0.58 -55.20 13.10
CA LYS A 401 0.13 -56.55 13.50
C LYS A 401 0.27 -57.59 12.39
N THR A 402 0.29 -57.17 11.14
CA THR A 402 0.47 -58.12 10.01
C THR A 402 1.94 -58.39 9.73
N ASP A 403 2.88 -57.47 10.07
CA ASP A 403 4.34 -57.70 9.91
C ASP A 403 4.93 -58.51 11.09
N ASN A 404 4.31 -58.56 12.26
CA ASN A 404 4.77 -59.37 13.38
C ASN A 404 4.25 -60.82 13.32
N ASN A 405 3.46 -61.21 12.31
CA ASN A 405 2.93 -62.55 12.12
C ASN A 405 3.56 -63.28 10.89
N LYS A 406 4.68 -62.76 10.40
CA LYS A 406 5.54 -63.42 9.44
C LYS A 406 6.90 -63.71 10.12
#